data_0e8010d406cc9c5ef7ed343677678366
#
_entry.id   0e8010d406cc9c5ef7ed343677678366
#
_cell.length_a   1.000
_cell.length_b   1.000
_cell.length_c   1.000
_cell.angle_alpha   90.00
_cell.angle_beta   90.00
_cell.angle_gamma   90.00
#
_symmetry.space_group_name_H-M   'P 1'
#
loop_
_entity.id
_entity.type
_entity.pdbx_description
1 polymer ?
#
loop_
_entity_poly.entity_id
_entity_poly.type
_entity_poly.pdbx_seq_one_letter_code
_entity_poly.pdbx_strand_id
1 'polypeptide(L)'
;MTYEEMIEDETFIEEMQTRIMSDQEMDTMYIPDVEYMNIDGISRILQILVPRKRVMENEKYPLIVYVQGSAWHKQNVYQHVGQLNYLCKQGFVVAIVQYRESDLAPFPAQIEDTKTAIRFLRKHHEEYFIDEQNVFLFGDSSGGHVALVSGLTSKLPLFNGNLYSEYSNEVRAIIDFYGVVDITMEDGFPTTENHQQPDSPEGYLIGRKNVLEHLDIARQTNPMTYLDGDIPPILIAHGTKDRLVAFKQSVKLYKALKDKNKEEIMATINKILPEKVDNYKVIKFGDIKLNVKNAKNIPETNIGDKRYILTSSLYSMFDTLYTD
;
A
#
# COMPACT_ATOMS: atom_id res chain seq x y z
N MET A 1 -0.27 13.14 42.87
CA MET A 1 -1.01 14.23 42.18
C MET A 1 -1.27 13.73 40.78
N THR A 2 -2.50 13.50 40.40
CA THR A 2 -2.90 13.16 39.03
C THR A 2 -3.01 14.44 38.21
N TYR A 3 -3.19 14.33 36.89
CA TYR A 3 -3.37 15.50 36.03
C TYR A 3 -4.62 16.30 36.41
N GLU A 4 -5.69 15.63 36.83
CA GLU A 4 -6.94 16.25 37.29
C GLU A 4 -6.81 16.97 38.65
N GLU A 5 -5.83 16.57 39.44
CA GLU A 5 -5.51 17.23 40.72
C GLU A 5 -4.59 18.44 40.56
N MET A 6 -4.01 18.67 39.38
CA MET A 6 -3.18 19.85 39.13
C MET A 6 -4.05 21.10 39.03
N ILE A 7 -3.66 22.13 39.79
CA ILE A 7 -4.28 23.44 39.67
C ILE A 7 -3.70 24.13 38.44
N GLU A 8 -4.57 24.70 37.61
CA GLU A 8 -4.14 25.51 36.47
C GLU A 8 -3.36 26.74 36.96
N ASP A 9 -2.19 26.98 36.39
CA ASP A 9 -1.42 28.18 36.65
C ASP A 9 -1.98 29.31 35.79
N GLU A 10 -2.66 30.26 36.44
CA GLU A 10 -3.29 31.42 35.83
C GLU A 10 -2.32 32.59 35.60
N THR A 11 -1.01 32.39 35.78
CA THR A 11 -0.01 33.42 35.54
C THR A 11 -0.13 33.95 34.11
N PHE A 12 -0.41 35.23 33.98
CA PHE A 12 -0.57 35.91 32.69
C PHE A 12 0.51 37.01 32.54
N ILE A 13 1.12 37.05 31.35
CA ILE A 13 2.03 38.12 30.93
C ILE A 13 1.36 38.83 29.74
N GLU A 14 1.30 40.17 29.80
CA GLU A 14 0.52 40.99 28.84
C GLU A 14 0.89 40.74 27.35
N GLU A 15 2.15 40.37 27.09
CA GLU A 15 2.61 40.04 25.72
C GLU A 15 2.44 38.56 25.34
N MET A 16 1.92 37.72 26.23
CA MET A 16 1.68 36.28 25.91
C MET A 16 0.60 36.10 24.86
N GLN A 17 0.88 35.27 23.87
CA GLN A 17 -0.12 34.77 22.95
C GLN A 17 -0.68 33.45 23.47
N THR A 18 -1.97 33.40 23.73
CA THR A 18 -2.66 32.16 24.07
C THR A 18 -3.03 31.39 22.81
N ARG A 19 -2.60 30.11 22.73
CA ARG A 19 -3.02 29.20 21.69
C ARG A 19 -3.84 28.07 22.31
N ILE A 20 -5.10 27.99 21.90
CA ILE A 20 -5.96 26.87 22.28
C ILE A 20 -5.55 25.67 21.41
N MET A 21 -5.14 24.59 22.07
CA MET A 21 -4.82 23.33 21.41
C MET A 21 -6.10 22.51 21.26
N SER A 22 -6.28 21.90 20.08
CA SER A 22 -7.37 20.97 19.86
C SER A 22 -6.97 19.58 20.40
N ASP A 23 -7.84 18.95 21.18
CA ASP A 23 -7.74 17.56 21.60
C ASP A 23 -8.10 16.58 20.46
N GLN A 24 -8.69 17.09 19.38
CA GLN A 24 -9.02 16.33 18.17
C GLN A 24 -7.84 16.21 17.18
N GLU A 25 -6.74 16.92 17.40
CA GLU A 25 -5.55 16.79 16.56
C GLU A 25 -4.96 15.38 16.71
N MET A 26 -4.85 14.69 15.58
CA MET A 26 -4.19 13.40 15.49
C MET A 26 -2.68 13.61 15.34
N ASP A 27 -1.91 13.09 16.25
CA ASP A 27 -0.46 13.01 16.17
C ASP A 27 -0.02 11.60 15.79
N THR A 28 1.27 11.36 15.67
CA THR A 28 1.83 10.08 15.26
C THR A 28 2.88 9.60 16.25
N MET A 29 2.73 8.38 16.74
CA MET A 29 3.79 7.66 17.40
C MET A 29 4.54 6.81 16.37
N TYR A 30 5.82 7.11 16.16
CA TYR A 30 6.67 6.35 15.26
C TYR A 30 7.48 5.30 16.04
N ILE A 31 7.35 4.04 15.63
CA ILE A 31 8.06 2.89 16.21
C ILE A 31 8.96 2.31 15.12
N PRO A 32 10.27 2.62 15.17
CA PRO A 32 11.22 2.15 14.18
C PRO A 32 11.65 0.70 14.42
N ASP A 33 12.08 0.06 13.34
CA ASP A 33 12.89 -1.17 13.32
C ASP A 33 12.31 -2.35 14.10
N VAL A 34 10.99 -2.52 14.06
CA VAL A 34 10.32 -3.64 14.71
C VAL A 34 10.64 -4.94 13.95
N GLU A 35 11.42 -5.82 14.55
CA GLU A 35 11.71 -7.13 13.96
C GLU A 35 10.44 -7.99 13.95
N TYR A 36 9.98 -8.37 12.74
CA TYR A 36 8.82 -9.25 12.60
C TYR A 36 9.22 -10.69 12.23
N MET A 37 10.41 -10.87 11.69
CA MET A 37 10.99 -12.20 11.47
C MET A 37 12.50 -12.14 11.39
N ASN A 38 13.13 -13.30 11.64
CA ASN A 38 14.56 -13.52 11.44
C ASN A 38 14.73 -14.85 10.71
N ILE A 39 15.38 -14.82 9.54
CA ILE A 39 15.69 -16.01 8.76
C ILE A 39 17.20 -16.07 8.58
N ASP A 40 17.80 -17.16 9.03
CA ASP A 40 19.24 -17.41 8.95
C ASP A 40 20.12 -16.28 9.53
N GLY A 41 19.63 -15.66 10.61
CA GLY A 41 20.32 -14.55 11.27
C GLY A 41 20.13 -13.19 10.59
N ILE A 42 19.32 -13.11 9.54
CA ILE A 42 18.99 -11.87 8.84
C ILE A 42 17.61 -11.38 9.30
N SER A 43 17.62 -10.28 10.07
CA SER A 43 16.41 -9.62 10.54
C SER A 43 15.65 -8.95 9.40
N ARG A 44 14.31 -9.01 9.46
CA ARG A 44 13.40 -8.25 8.66
C ARG A 44 12.52 -7.40 9.56
N ILE A 45 12.42 -6.13 9.21
CA ILE A 45 11.87 -5.10 10.09
C ILE A 45 10.64 -4.43 9.49
N LEU A 46 9.86 -3.83 10.38
CA LEU A 46 8.77 -2.90 10.06
C LEU A 46 9.10 -1.51 10.57
N GLN A 47 8.60 -0.51 9.86
CA GLN A 47 8.46 0.84 10.39
C GLN A 47 6.99 1.05 10.70
N ILE A 48 6.61 1.31 11.95
CA ILE A 48 5.20 1.40 12.34
C ILE A 48 4.87 2.83 12.77
N LEU A 49 3.83 3.39 12.17
CA LEU A 49 3.24 4.68 12.49
C LEU A 49 1.88 4.44 13.13
N VAL A 50 1.70 4.86 14.38
CA VAL A 50 0.46 4.66 15.14
C VAL A 50 -0.20 6.01 15.39
N PRO A 51 -1.50 6.17 15.06
CA PRO A 51 -2.26 7.36 15.39
C PRO A 51 -2.28 7.59 16.91
N ARG A 52 -2.09 8.83 17.33
CA ARG A 52 -2.11 9.19 18.75
C ARG A 52 -2.92 10.45 18.96
N LYS A 53 -4.00 10.34 19.71
CA LYS A 53 -4.72 11.51 20.25
C LYS A 53 -4.06 12.01 21.53
N ARG A 54 -4.27 13.26 21.84
CA ARG A 54 -3.75 13.88 23.08
C ARG A 54 -4.36 13.22 24.32
N VAL A 55 -5.64 12.90 24.27
CA VAL A 55 -6.32 12.08 25.28
C VAL A 55 -6.35 10.66 24.74
N MET A 56 -5.58 9.76 25.38
CA MET A 56 -5.51 8.36 24.98
C MET A 56 -6.83 7.66 25.32
N GLU A 57 -7.64 7.41 24.33
CA GLU A 57 -8.72 6.44 24.39
C GLU A 57 -8.19 5.09 23.87
N ASN A 58 -8.76 3.97 24.34
CA ASN A 58 -8.41 2.62 23.86
C ASN A 58 -9.00 2.38 22.44
N GLU A 59 -8.80 3.33 21.55
CA GLU A 59 -9.24 3.22 20.18
C GLU A 59 -8.31 2.31 19.39
N LYS A 60 -8.89 1.49 18.53
CA LYS A 60 -8.16 0.70 17.53
C LYS A 60 -8.38 1.32 16.16
N TYR A 61 -7.33 1.30 15.34
CA TYR A 61 -7.31 1.92 14.04
C TYR A 61 -7.13 0.89 12.93
N PRO A 62 -7.76 1.06 11.77
CA PRO A 62 -7.50 0.21 10.62
C PRO A 62 -6.02 0.24 10.24
N LEU A 63 -5.53 -0.89 9.76
CA LEU A 63 -4.12 -1.09 9.40
C LEU A 63 -3.92 -0.96 7.90
N ILE A 64 -2.95 -0.17 7.49
CA ILE A 64 -2.37 -0.18 6.15
C ILE A 64 -0.98 -0.82 6.22
N VAL A 65 -0.81 -1.95 5.54
CA VAL A 65 0.49 -2.58 5.33
C VAL A 65 1.04 -2.08 4.02
N TYR A 66 2.06 -1.24 4.07
CA TYR A 66 2.68 -0.64 2.89
C TYR A 66 3.90 -1.44 2.45
N VAL A 67 3.91 -1.80 1.17
CA VAL A 67 4.98 -2.54 0.51
C VAL A 67 5.65 -1.62 -0.50
N GLN A 68 6.89 -1.22 -0.19
CA GLN A 68 7.64 -0.27 -0.99
C GLN A 68 8.14 -0.88 -2.30
N GLY A 69 8.03 -0.12 -3.39
CA GLY A 69 8.70 -0.41 -4.66
C GLY A 69 10.22 -0.25 -4.55
N SER A 70 10.94 -1.23 -5.09
CA SER A 70 12.41 -1.25 -5.10
C SER A 70 12.97 -2.10 -6.25
N ALA A 71 12.16 -2.37 -7.27
CA ALA A 71 12.47 -3.38 -8.29
C ALA A 71 12.79 -4.76 -7.66
N TRP A 72 12.10 -5.10 -6.57
CA TRP A 72 12.29 -6.27 -5.69
C TRP A 72 13.66 -6.39 -5.04
N HIS A 73 14.56 -5.40 -5.22
CA HIS A 73 15.83 -5.30 -4.51
C HIS A 73 15.62 -4.76 -3.09
N LYS A 74 16.72 -4.50 -2.38
CA LYS A 74 16.69 -3.99 -1.01
C LYS A 74 15.91 -2.68 -0.91
N GLN A 75 14.92 -2.64 -0.01
CA GLN A 75 14.08 -1.48 0.23
C GLN A 75 14.76 -0.48 1.17
N ASN A 76 14.52 0.81 0.95
CA ASN A 76 14.78 1.85 1.94
C ASN A 76 13.48 2.18 2.69
N VAL A 77 13.15 1.37 3.68
CA VAL A 77 11.89 1.46 4.43
C VAL A 77 11.67 2.77 5.19
N TYR A 78 12.69 3.61 5.29
CA TYR A 78 12.62 4.93 5.92
C TYR A 78 12.17 6.03 4.94
N GLN A 79 12.32 5.81 3.64
CA GLN A 79 12.14 6.84 2.61
C GLN A 79 10.74 7.45 2.62
N HIS A 80 9.71 6.64 2.83
CA HIS A 80 8.30 7.06 2.73
C HIS A 80 7.64 7.34 4.09
N VAL A 81 8.37 7.26 5.19
CA VAL A 81 7.83 7.53 6.54
C VAL A 81 7.13 8.89 6.62
N GLY A 82 7.76 9.94 6.09
CA GLY A 82 7.18 11.29 6.09
C GLY A 82 5.89 11.41 5.29
N GLN A 83 5.82 10.77 4.14
CA GLN A 83 4.62 10.77 3.27
C GLN A 83 3.50 9.94 3.86
N LEU A 84 3.81 8.75 4.35
CA LEU A 84 2.85 7.82 4.95
C LEU A 84 2.32 8.31 6.30
N ASN A 85 3.04 9.21 6.97
CA ASN A 85 2.57 9.89 8.17
C ASN A 85 1.24 10.64 7.94
N TYR A 86 0.98 11.08 6.71
CA TYR A 86 -0.30 11.67 6.37
C TYR A 86 -1.47 10.70 6.60
N LEU A 87 -1.32 9.44 6.19
CA LEU A 87 -2.33 8.40 6.44
C LEU A 87 -2.50 8.10 7.92
N CYS A 88 -1.39 8.10 8.67
CA CYS A 88 -1.45 7.94 10.11
C CYS A 88 -2.27 9.05 10.77
N LYS A 89 -2.08 10.29 10.38
CA LYS A 89 -2.87 11.44 10.84
C LYS A 89 -4.35 11.41 10.43
N GLN A 90 -4.71 10.56 9.46
CA GLN A 90 -6.10 10.28 9.09
C GLN A 90 -6.71 9.11 9.88
N GLY A 91 -6.00 8.56 10.86
CA GLY A 91 -6.52 7.50 11.73
C GLY A 91 -6.23 6.10 11.21
N PHE A 92 -5.12 5.87 10.50
CA PHE A 92 -4.66 4.54 10.11
C PHE A 92 -3.36 4.21 10.84
N VAL A 93 -3.24 3.01 11.38
CA VAL A 93 -1.92 2.45 11.65
C VAL A 93 -1.27 2.14 10.30
N VAL A 94 -0.03 2.56 10.11
CA VAL A 94 0.71 2.28 8.87
C VAL A 94 1.97 1.50 9.20
N ALA A 95 2.12 0.32 8.60
CA ALA A 95 3.30 -0.51 8.74
C ALA A 95 4.03 -0.66 7.39
N ILE A 96 5.27 -0.17 7.32
CA ILE A 96 6.13 -0.29 6.13
C ILE A 96 6.93 -1.58 6.26
N VAL A 97 6.78 -2.49 5.29
CA VAL A 97 7.39 -3.82 5.34
C VAL A 97 8.72 -3.84 4.62
N GLN A 98 9.75 -4.37 5.29
CA GLN A 98 10.97 -4.82 4.64
C GLN A 98 10.83 -6.31 4.31
N TYR A 99 10.81 -6.67 3.05
CA TYR A 99 10.78 -8.06 2.58
C TYR A 99 12.16 -8.51 2.09
N ARG A 100 12.36 -9.83 1.96
CA ARG A 100 13.60 -10.37 1.36
C ARG A 100 13.75 -9.88 -0.07
N GLU A 101 14.84 -9.21 -0.34
CA GLU A 101 15.24 -8.80 -1.67
C GLU A 101 15.48 -10.00 -2.60
N SER A 102 15.21 -9.85 -3.88
CA SER A 102 15.38 -10.89 -4.89
C SER A 102 16.84 -11.31 -5.09
N ASP A 103 17.79 -10.48 -4.67
CA ASP A 103 19.21 -10.78 -4.62
C ASP A 103 19.55 -11.94 -3.65
N LEU A 104 18.78 -12.06 -2.56
CA LEU A 104 18.95 -13.08 -1.53
C LEU A 104 18.01 -14.26 -1.72
N ALA A 105 16.76 -13.99 -2.09
CA ALA A 105 15.73 -14.99 -2.24
C ALA A 105 14.77 -14.63 -3.38
N PRO A 106 14.66 -15.48 -4.43
CA PRO A 106 13.72 -15.25 -5.51
C PRO A 106 12.26 -15.40 -5.06
N PHE A 107 11.33 -15.05 -5.96
CA PHE A 107 9.90 -15.37 -5.77
C PHE A 107 9.73 -16.84 -5.35
N PRO A 108 8.86 -17.13 -4.36
CA PRO A 108 7.84 -16.25 -3.78
C PRO A 108 8.23 -15.57 -2.44
N ALA A 109 9.51 -15.46 -2.11
CA ALA A 109 9.96 -14.98 -0.81
C ALA A 109 9.35 -13.62 -0.40
N GLN A 110 9.20 -12.69 -1.33
CA GLN A 110 8.61 -11.36 -1.09
C GLN A 110 7.16 -11.44 -0.62
N ILE A 111 6.42 -12.40 -1.19
CA ILE A 111 5.01 -12.65 -0.85
C ILE A 111 4.88 -13.31 0.52
N GLU A 112 5.71 -14.31 0.80
CA GLU A 112 5.77 -15.00 2.10
C GLU A 112 6.08 -14.02 3.24
N ASP A 113 7.03 -13.12 3.02
CA ASP A 113 7.45 -12.13 4.01
C ASP A 113 6.33 -11.12 4.26
N THR A 114 5.68 -10.61 3.22
CA THR A 114 4.56 -9.68 3.35
C THR A 114 3.39 -10.32 4.10
N LYS A 115 3.03 -11.55 3.78
CA LYS A 115 2.01 -12.30 4.52
C LYS A 115 2.40 -12.57 5.96
N THR A 116 3.66 -12.85 6.21
CA THR A 116 4.20 -13.02 7.57
C THR A 116 4.12 -11.71 8.37
N ALA A 117 4.43 -10.58 7.76
CA ALA A 117 4.27 -9.26 8.38
C ALA A 117 2.82 -8.96 8.77
N ILE A 118 1.85 -9.30 7.90
CA ILE A 118 0.42 -9.15 8.21
C ILE A 118 0.04 -10.00 9.44
N ARG A 119 0.47 -11.25 9.50
CA ARG A 119 0.19 -12.13 10.64
C ARG A 119 0.86 -11.67 11.92
N PHE A 120 2.10 -11.19 11.85
CA PHE A 120 2.80 -10.57 12.98
C PHE A 120 2.01 -9.39 13.53
N LEU A 121 1.56 -8.48 12.67
CA LEU A 121 0.80 -7.29 13.06
C LEU A 121 -0.56 -7.67 13.69
N ARG A 122 -1.22 -8.72 13.19
CA ARG A 122 -2.42 -9.26 13.84
C ARG A 122 -2.14 -9.87 15.21
N LYS A 123 -1.05 -10.60 15.36
CA LYS A 123 -0.63 -11.14 16.66
C LYS A 123 -0.41 -10.03 17.69
N HIS A 124 0.15 -8.91 17.25
CA HIS A 124 0.49 -7.76 18.09
C HIS A 124 -0.53 -6.60 17.99
N HIS A 125 -1.79 -6.90 17.60
CA HIS A 125 -2.80 -5.88 17.34
C HIS A 125 -3.11 -4.98 18.55
N GLU A 126 -3.06 -5.51 19.77
CA GLU A 126 -3.24 -4.73 20.99
C GLU A 126 -2.08 -3.76 21.23
N GLU A 127 -0.85 -4.20 21.01
CA GLU A 127 0.36 -3.41 21.22
C GLU A 127 0.43 -2.19 20.30
N TYR A 128 -0.04 -2.35 19.05
CA TYR A 128 0.00 -1.29 18.05
C TYR A 128 -1.36 -0.65 17.78
N PHE A 129 -2.35 -0.87 18.63
CA PHE A 129 -3.71 -0.31 18.51
C PHE A 129 -4.38 -0.60 17.17
N ILE A 130 -4.17 -1.80 16.63
CA ILE A 130 -4.68 -2.23 15.32
C ILE A 130 -6.09 -2.81 15.46
N ASP A 131 -7.01 -2.34 14.60
CA ASP A 131 -8.23 -3.05 14.27
C ASP A 131 -7.90 -4.18 13.28
N GLU A 132 -7.71 -5.38 13.80
CA GLU A 132 -7.28 -6.56 13.04
C GLU A 132 -8.28 -7.02 11.97
N GLN A 133 -9.55 -6.56 12.05
CA GLN A 133 -10.58 -6.86 11.05
C GLN A 133 -10.46 -5.95 9.81
N ASN A 134 -9.80 -4.81 9.92
CA ASN A 134 -9.66 -3.81 8.87
C ASN A 134 -8.19 -3.65 8.46
N VAL A 135 -7.68 -4.63 7.73
CA VAL A 135 -6.31 -4.66 7.21
C VAL A 135 -6.32 -4.43 5.71
N PHE A 136 -5.53 -3.47 5.24
CA PHE A 136 -5.39 -3.08 3.84
C PHE A 136 -3.95 -3.29 3.40
N LEU A 137 -3.76 -3.77 2.15
CA LEU A 137 -2.46 -3.79 1.50
C LEU A 137 -2.33 -2.61 0.57
N PHE A 138 -1.20 -1.93 0.63
CA PHE A 138 -0.86 -0.85 -0.26
C PHE A 138 0.56 -1.03 -0.78
N GLY A 139 0.77 -0.93 -2.08
CA GLY A 139 2.10 -1.02 -2.67
C GLY A 139 2.25 -0.20 -3.93
N ASP A 140 3.48 0.16 -4.23
CA ASP A 140 3.87 0.89 -5.43
C ASP A 140 4.91 0.11 -6.24
N SER A 141 4.88 0.21 -7.58
CA SER A 141 5.86 -0.43 -8.47
C SER A 141 5.97 -1.95 -8.18
N SER A 142 7.18 -2.47 -7.95
CA SER A 142 7.40 -3.85 -7.50
C SER A 142 6.69 -4.17 -6.18
N GLY A 143 6.51 -3.18 -5.29
CA GLY A 143 5.70 -3.34 -4.08
C GLY A 143 4.21 -3.47 -4.39
N GLY A 144 3.71 -2.80 -5.43
CA GLY A 144 2.36 -3.00 -5.96
C GLY A 144 2.14 -4.43 -6.45
N HIS A 145 3.11 -4.99 -7.18
CA HIS A 145 3.12 -6.41 -7.56
C HIS A 145 3.03 -7.33 -6.33
N VAL A 146 3.89 -7.10 -5.32
CA VAL A 146 3.89 -7.91 -4.09
C VAL A 146 2.56 -7.78 -3.34
N ALA A 147 1.99 -6.58 -3.25
CA ALA A 147 0.69 -6.35 -2.63
C ALA A 147 -0.44 -7.07 -3.38
N LEU A 148 -0.44 -7.01 -4.72
CA LEU A 148 -1.42 -7.72 -5.55
C LEU A 148 -1.36 -9.24 -5.32
N VAL A 149 -0.17 -9.85 -5.48
CA VAL A 149 -0.04 -11.31 -5.32
C VAL A 149 -0.36 -11.73 -3.89
N SER A 150 0.13 -11.00 -2.88
CA SER A 150 -0.15 -11.31 -1.46
C SER A 150 -1.64 -11.24 -1.13
N GLY A 151 -2.32 -10.19 -1.59
CA GLY A 151 -3.75 -9.99 -1.32
C GLY A 151 -4.65 -10.96 -2.07
N LEU A 152 -4.38 -11.21 -3.36
CA LEU A 152 -5.13 -12.14 -4.19
C LEU A 152 -4.97 -13.61 -3.76
N THR A 153 -3.85 -13.94 -3.13
CA THR A 153 -3.60 -15.28 -2.58
C THR A 153 -3.83 -15.38 -1.07
N SER A 154 -4.39 -14.35 -0.44
CA SER A 154 -4.53 -14.28 1.02
C SER A 154 -5.41 -15.38 1.60
N LYS A 155 -6.42 -15.84 0.86
CA LYS A 155 -7.30 -16.96 1.22
C LYS A 155 -6.85 -18.31 0.68
N LEU A 156 -5.76 -18.36 -0.07
CA LEU A 156 -5.24 -19.59 -0.67
C LEU A 156 -4.08 -20.13 0.18
N PRO A 157 -3.86 -21.46 0.22
CA PRO A 157 -2.73 -22.07 0.94
C PRO A 157 -1.42 -21.92 0.13
N LEU A 158 -1.22 -20.78 -0.51
CA LEU A 158 -0.07 -20.48 -1.37
C LEU A 158 0.80 -19.40 -0.73
N PHE A 159 2.10 -19.56 -0.77
CA PHE A 159 3.08 -18.55 -0.35
C PHE A 159 2.86 -18.04 1.09
N ASN A 160 2.47 -18.92 2.01
CA ASN A 160 2.10 -18.48 3.35
C ASN A 160 3.28 -18.40 4.32
N GLY A 161 4.40 -19.12 4.06
CA GLY A 161 5.44 -19.29 5.08
C GLY A 161 4.90 -19.99 6.34
N ASN A 162 5.73 -20.17 7.36
CA ASN A 162 5.37 -20.93 8.56
C ASN A 162 5.18 -20.08 9.83
N LEU A 163 5.72 -18.85 9.86
CA LEU A 163 5.65 -18.01 11.05
C LEU A 163 4.25 -17.45 11.26
N TYR A 164 3.78 -17.44 12.51
CA TYR A 164 2.47 -16.91 12.93
C TYR A 164 1.30 -17.51 12.15
N SER A 165 1.38 -18.80 11.80
CA SER A 165 0.40 -19.49 10.95
C SER A 165 -1.01 -19.59 11.57
N GLU A 166 -1.13 -19.38 12.88
CA GLU A 166 -2.39 -19.30 13.62
C GLU A 166 -3.18 -18.02 13.37
N TYR A 167 -2.54 -16.98 12.77
CA TYR A 167 -3.20 -15.71 12.43
C TYR A 167 -3.51 -15.65 10.92
N SER A 168 -4.60 -14.98 10.57
CA SER A 168 -4.99 -14.77 9.18
C SER A 168 -4.07 -13.78 8.47
N ASN A 169 -3.83 -13.98 7.18
CA ASN A 169 -3.21 -12.97 6.29
C ASN A 169 -4.22 -12.33 5.33
N GLU A 170 -5.52 -12.50 5.55
CA GLU A 170 -6.57 -11.90 4.73
C GLU A 170 -6.55 -10.39 4.80
N VAL A 171 -6.93 -9.74 3.70
CA VAL A 171 -7.00 -8.29 3.60
C VAL A 171 -8.36 -7.84 3.07
N ARG A 172 -8.77 -6.65 3.50
CA ARG A 172 -10.06 -6.06 3.13
C ARG A 172 -10.04 -5.42 1.75
N ALA A 173 -8.91 -4.88 1.35
CA ALA A 173 -8.68 -4.32 0.01
C ALA A 173 -7.20 -4.22 -0.30
N ILE A 174 -6.91 -4.03 -1.60
CA ILE A 174 -5.57 -3.82 -2.14
C ILE A 174 -5.54 -2.45 -2.82
N ILE A 175 -4.47 -1.68 -2.56
CA ILE A 175 -4.18 -0.42 -3.22
C ILE A 175 -2.91 -0.64 -4.04
N ASP A 176 -3.06 -0.62 -5.35
CA ASP A 176 -1.99 -0.84 -6.31
C ASP A 176 -1.64 0.45 -7.04
N PHE A 177 -0.44 0.96 -6.79
CA PHE A 177 0.11 2.07 -7.52
C PHE A 177 1.14 1.57 -8.52
N TYR A 178 0.76 1.64 -9.82
CA TYR A 178 1.63 1.27 -10.95
C TYR A 178 2.41 -0.04 -10.74
N GLY A 179 1.75 -1.05 -10.15
CA GLY A 179 2.35 -2.36 -9.91
C GLY A 179 2.64 -3.11 -11.21
N VAL A 180 3.72 -3.88 -11.18
CA VAL A 180 4.03 -4.82 -12.27
C VAL A 180 3.05 -5.99 -12.20
N VAL A 181 2.47 -6.37 -13.32
CA VAL A 181 1.49 -7.45 -13.42
C VAL A 181 2.04 -8.62 -14.21
N ASP A 182 2.57 -8.35 -15.38
CA ASP A 182 3.08 -9.37 -16.30
C ASP A 182 4.54 -9.09 -16.64
N ILE A 183 5.43 -9.86 -16.05
CA ILE A 183 6.87 -9.70 -16.27
C ILE A 183 7.33 -10.20 -17.64
N THR A 184 6.51 -11.01 -18.36
CA THR A 184 6.87 -11.50 -19.70
C THR A 184 6.86 -10.39 -20.73
N MET A 185 5.94 -9.43 -20.58
CA MET A 185 5.74 -8.30 -21.50
C MET A 185 5.61 -8.76 -22.98
N GLU A 186 5.10 -9.96 -23.21
CA GLU A 186 4.95 -10.56 -24.56
C GLU A 186 4.11 -9.68 -25.50
N ASP A 187 3.18 -8.89 -24.97
CA ASP A 187 2.34 -7.98 -25.74
C ASP A 187 3.08 -6.69 -26.18
N GLY A 188 4.38 -6.57 -25.94
CA GLY A 188 5.19 -5.43 -26.32
C GLY A 188 4.81 -4.16 -25.56
N PHE A 189 5.07 -4.11 -24.29
CA PHE A 189 4.87 -2.90 -23.48
C PHE A 189 5.93 -1.85 -23.82
N PRO A 190 5.53 -0.59 -24.05
CA PRO A 190 6.49 0.48 -24.24
C PRO A 190 7.24 0.74 -22.92
N THR A 191 8.54 0.49 -22.92
CA THR A 191 9.43 0.69 -21.77
C THR A 191 10.79 1.18 -22.27
N THR A 192 11.53 1.84 -21.40
CA THR A 192 12.92 2.25 -21.65
C THR A 192 13.93 1.24 -21.13
N GLU A 193 13.47 0.24 -20.39
CA GLU A 193 14.32 -0.74 -19.69
C GLU A 193 14.24 -2.12 -20.35
N ASN A 194 15.25 -2.94 -20.09
CA ASN A 194 15.22 -4.35 -20.43
C ASN A 194 14.68 -5.14 -19.22
N HIS A 195 13.55 -5.80 -19.40
CA HIS A 195 12.86 -6.52 -18.33
C HIS A 195 12.98 -8.05 -18.43
N GLN A 196 13.65 -8.57 -19.43
CA GLN A 196 13.59 -10.01 -19.74
C GLN A 196 14.90 -10.76 -19.47
N GLN A 197 16.02 -10.03 -19.34
CA GLN A 197 17.31 -10.63 -19.15
C GLN A 197 17.55 -11.11 -17.71
N PRO A 198 18.48 -12.06 -17.50
CA PRO A 198 18.78 -12.57 -16.14
C PRO A 198 19.27 -11.52 -15.14
N ASP A 199 19.82 -10.40 -15.62
CA ASP A 199 20.29 -9.25 -14.85
C ASP A 199 19.26 -8.12 -14.75
N SER A 200 18.08 -8.28 -15.34
CA SER A 200 16.96 -7.37 -15.13
C SER A 200 16.33 -7.58 -13.73
N PRO A 201 15.59 -6.60 -13.20
CA PRO A 201 14.83 -6.76 -11.96
C PRO A 201 13.91 -7.99 -11.96
N GLU A 202 13.23 -8.23 -13.08
CA GLU A 202 12.34 -9.36 -13.28
C GLU A 202 13.11 -10.69 -13.37
N GLY A 203 14.29 -10.67 -14.00
CA GLY A 203 15.20 -11.80 -14.03
C GLY A 203 15.68 -12.17 -12.62
N TYR A 204 16.05 -11.18 -11.80
CA TYR A 204 16.40 -11.39 -10.39
C TYR A 204 15.22 -11.96 -9.60
N LEU A 205 13.99 -11.43 -9.80
CA LEU A 205 12.79 -11.92 -9.14
C LEU A 205 12.59 -13.44 -9.31
N ILE A 206 12.88 -13.95 -10.50
CA ILE A 206 12.74 -15.39 -10.81
C ILE A 206 14.06 -16.20 -10.66
N GLY A 207 15.03 -15.68 -9.93
CA GLY A 207 16.28 -16.36 -9.61
C GLY A 207 17.37 -16.24 -10.66
N ARG A 208 17.55 -15.04 -11.22
CA ARG A 208 18.54 -14.68 -12.24
C ARG A 208 18.38 -15.49 -13.54
N LYS A 209 17.18 -15.54 -14.03
CA LYS A 209 16.82 -16.29 -15.22
C LYS A 209 16.28 -15.37 -16.31
N ASN A 210 16.41 -15.78 -17.57
CA ASN A 210 15.71 -15.11 -18.67
C ASN A 210 14.20 -15.38 -18.52
N VAL A 211 13.41 -14.31 -18.49
CA VAL A 211 11.95 -14.39 -18.22
C VAL A 211 11.21 -15.19 -19.27
N LEU A 212 11.57 -15.03 -20.55
CA LEU A 212 10.90 -15.71 -21.66
C LEU A 212 11.28 -17.20 -21.80
N GLU A 213 12.41 -17.59 -21.21
CA GLU A 213 12.84 -18.98 -21.18
C GLU A 213 12.26 -19.75 -19.97
N HIS A 214 11.64 -19.04 -19.02
CA HIS A 214 11.10 -19.61 -17.77
C HIS A 214 9.66 -19.16 -17.52
N LEU A 215 8.80 -19.33 -18.51
CA LEU A 215 7.40 -18.88 -18.47
C LEU A 215 6.56 -19.54 -17.37
N ASP A 216 6.93 -20.73 -16.93
CA ASP A 216 6.30 -21.45 -15.82
C ASP A 216 6.42 -20.68 -14.49
N ILE A 217 7.61 -20.13 -14.21
CA ILE A 217 7.84 -19.29 -13.03
C ILE A 217 7.23 -17.91 -13.26
N ALA A 218 7.44 -17.31 -14.44
CA ALA A 218 6.89 -16.00 -14.77
C ALA A 218 5.36 -15.93 -14.62
N ARG A 219 4.64 -17.01 -14.98
CA ARG A 219 3.19 -17.09 -14.76
C ARG A 219 2.80 -17.14 -13.29
N GLN A 220 3.61 -17.74 -12.43
CA GLN A 220 3.36 -17.75 -10.99
C GLN A 220 3.54 -16.38 -10.35
N THR A 221 4.38 -15.51 -10.91
CA THR A 221 4.51 -14.13 -10.43
C THR A 221 3.32 -13.25 -10.85
N ASN A 222 2.58 -13.66 -11.89
CA ASN A 222 1.50 -12.84 -12.46
C ASN A 222 0.25 -12.88 -11.56
N PRO A 223 -0.16 -11.74 -10.96
CA PRO A 223 -1.33 -11.67 -10.09
C PRO A 223 -2.62 -12.10 -10.79
N MET A 224 -2.73 -11.96 -12.13
CA MET A 224 -3.91 -12.40 -12.88
C MET A 224 -4.11 -13.93 -12.85
N THR A 225 -3.08 -14.71 -12.51
CA THR A 225 -3.17 -16.16 -12.30
C THR A 225 -4.12 -16.52 -11.15
N TYR A 226 -4.35 -15.58 -10.22
CA TYR A 226 -5.08 -15.82 -8.97
C TYR A 226 -6.48 -15.16 -8.93
N LEU A 227 -7.04 -14.82 -10.07
CA LEU A 227 -8.34 -14.12 -10.16
C LEU A 227 -9.56 -15.05 -10.09
N ASP A 228 -9.39 -16.36 -9.98
CA ASP A 228 -10.53 -17.29 -9.89
C ASP A 228 -11.13 -17.43 -8.49
N GLY A 229 -10.43 -16.88 -7.49
CA GLY A 229 -10.84 -16.93 -6.08
C GLY A 229 -11.77 -15.79 -5.65
N ASP A 230 -11.94 -15.68 -4.34
CA ASP A 230 -12.59 -14.53 -3.69
C ASP A 230 -11.60 -13.35 -3.67
N ILE A 231 -11.83 -12.37 -4.53
CA ILE A 231 -10.93 -11.24 -4.77
C ILE A 231 -11.35 -10.08 -3.87
N PRO A 232 -10.43 -9.55 -3.03
CA PRO A 232 -10.71 -8.31 -2.31
C PRO A 232 -10.82 -7.14 -3.30
N PRO A 233 -11.52 -6.04 -2.94
CA PRO A 233 -11.53 -4.83 -3.73
C PRO A 233 -10.13 -4.32 -4.05
N ILE A 234 -9.92 -3.82 -5.27
CA ILE A 234 -8.62 -3.32 -5.72
C ILE A 234 -8.77 -1.89 -6.24
N LEU A 235 -7.99 -0.96 -5.68
CA LEU A 235 -7.77 0.37 -6.24
C LEU A 235 -6.49 0.33 -7.10
N ILE A 236 -6.59 0.70 -8.37
CA ILE A 236 -5.47 0.78 -9.30
C ILE A 236 -5.23 2.23 -9.68
N ALA A 237 -3.97 2.69 -9.54
CA ALA A 237 -3.56 4.01 -9.97
C ALA A 237 -2.24 3.95 -10.75
N HIS A 238 -2.17 4.63 -11.93
CA HIS A 238 -1.01 4.55 -12.80
C HIS A 238 -0.90 5.77 -13.72
N GLY A 239 0.30 6.29 -13.87
CA GLY A 239 0.60 7.38 -14.81
C GLY A 239 0.69 6.89 -16.26
N THR A 240 0.03 7.57 -17.20
CA THR A 240 -0.02 7.14 -18.61
C THR A 240 1.29 7.34 -19.38
N LYS A 241 2.27 8.04 -18.80
CA LYS A 241 3.62 8.26 -19.36
C LYS A 241 4.71 7.57 -18.56
N ASP A 242 4.34 6.58 -17.75
CA ASP A 242 5.32 5.80 -17.02
C ASP A 242 6.21 5.04 -18.00
N ARG A 243 7.53 5.22 -17.85
CA ARG A 243 8.56 4.64 -18.72
C ARG A 243 9.18 3.38 -18.12
N LEU A 244 9.06 3.20 -16.81
CA LEU A 244 9.62 2.05 -16.09
C LEU A 244 8.61 0.93 -16.02
N VAL A 245 7.43 1.20 -15.47
CA VAL A 245 6.31 0.27 -15.46
C VAL A 245 5.28 0.76 -16.46
N ALA A 246 5.18 0.11 -17.60
CA ALA A 246 4.29 0.57 -18.67
C ALA A 246 2.83 0.61 -18.21
N PHE A 247 2.11 1.69 -18.47
CA PHE A 247 0.67 1.86 -18.13
C PHE A 247 -0.19 0.67 -18.58
N LYS A 248 0.21 -0.01 -19.64
CA LYS A 248 -0.45 -1.21 -20.17
C LYS A 248 -0.53 -2.35 -19.14
N GLN A 249 0.35 -2.40 -18.15
CA GLN A 249 0.32 -3.35 -17.03
C GLN A 249 -0.99 -3.22 -16.25
N SER A 250 -1.31 -2.01 -15.78
CA SER A 250 -2.57 -1.74 -15.07
C SER A 250 -3.81 -1.90 -15.94
N VAL A 251 -3.72 -1.55 -17.23
CA VAL A 251 -4.82 -1.78 -18.18
C VAL A 251 -5.11 -3.28 -18.35
N LYS A 252 -4.07 -4.11 -18.39
CA LYS A 252 -4.19 -5.56 -18.50
C LYS A 252 -4.87 -6.16 -17.27
N LEU A 253 -4.42 -5.76 -16.08
CA LEU A 253 -5.05 -6.16 -14.81
C LEU A 253 -6.53 -5.73 -14.73
N TYR A 254 -6.81 -4.47 -15.05
CA TYR A 254 -8.18 -3.95 -15.02
C TYR A 254 -9.12 -4.73 -15.93
N LYS A 255 -8.69 -5.05 -17.16
CA LYS A 255 -9.48 -5.84 -18.10
C LYS A 255 -9.76 -7.23 -17.55
N ALA A 256 -8.72 -7.92 -17.03
CA ALA A 256 -8.87 -9.24 -16.45
C ALA A 256 -9.85 -9.25 -15.25
N LEU A 257 -9.80 -8.24 -14.40
CA LEU A 257 -10.75 -8.06 -13.28
C LEU A 257 -12.17 -7.82 -13.78
N LYS A 258 -12.35 -6.99 -14.81
CA LYS A 258 -13.66 -6.70 -15.41
C LYS A 258 -14.28 -7.95 -16.03
N ASP A 259 -13.49 -8.76 -16.74
CA ASP A 259 -13.95 -9.99 -17.37
C ASP A 259 -14.44 -11.05 -16.35
N LYS A 260 -13.99 -10.95 -15.10
CA LYS A 260 -14.47 -11.77 -13.98
C LYS A 260 -15.74 -11.24 -13.30
N ASN A 261 -16.44 -10.27 -13.91
CA ASN A 261 -17.68 -9.64 -13.40
C ASN A 261 -17.54 -9.05 -11.98
N LYS A 262 -16.39 -8.50 -11.64
CA LYS A 262 -16.14 -7.88 -10.33
C LYS A 262 -16.58 -6.41 -10.32
N GLU A 263 -17.89 -6.16 -10.52
CA GLU A 263 -18.50 -4.82 -10.37
C GLU A 263 -18.34 -4.26 -8.95
N GLU A 264 -18.06 -5.12 -7.97
CA GLU A 264 -17.86 -4.76 -6.58
C GLU A 264 -16.60 -3.94 -6.29
N ILE A 265 -15.64 -3.85 -7.24
CA ILE A 265 -14.38 -3.12 -7.06
C ILE A 265 -14.63 -1.65 -6.69
N MET A 266 -15.65 -1.03 -7.25
CA MET A 266 -15.98 0.39 -7.00
C MET A 266 -16.91 0.61 -5.80
N ALA A 267 -17.87 -0.28 -5.56
CA ALA A 267 -18.84 -0.12 -4.48
C ALA A 267 -18.19 -0.22 -3.08
N THR A 268 -17.09 -0.97 -2.96
CA THR A 268 -16.44 -1.22 -1.66
C THR A 268 -15.44 -0.12 -1.30
N ILE A 269 -14.83 0.57 -2.26
CA ILE A 269 -14.00 1.77 -1.98
C ILE A 269 -14.84 2.84 -1.29
N ASN A 270 -16.08 3.06 -1.73
CA ASN A 270 -17.00 4.00 -1.09
C ASN A 270 -17.43 3.60 0.34
N LYS A 271 -17.34 2.33 0.70
CA LYS A 271 -17.62 1.83 2.07
C LYS A 271 -16.42 1.91 3.00
N ILE A 272 -15.21 1.93 2.46
CA ILE A 272 -13.95 2.00 3.22
C ILE A 272 -13.64 3.46 3.59
N LEU A 273 -14.05 4.41 2.76
CA LEU A 273 -13.94 5.84 3.08
C LEU A 273 -15.04 6.21 4.09
N PRO A 274 -14.74 6.98 5.15
CA PRO A 274 -15.75 7.38 6.14
C PRO A 274 -16.95 8.05 5.46
N GLU A 275 -18.17 7.78 5.97
CA GLU A 275 -19.45 8.30 5.44
C GLU A 275 -19.55 9.83 5.31
N LYS A 276 -18.58 10.59 5.78
CA LYS A 276 -18.54 12.06 5.79
C LYS A 276 -17.98 12.72 4.55
N VAL A 277 -17.89 12.02 3.43
CA VAL A 277 -17.25 12.59 2.24
C VAL A 277 -18.30 12.95 1.17
N ASP A 278 -19.06 13.99 1.43
CA ASP A 278 -20.21 14.41 0.62
C ASP A 278 -19.87 15.26 -0.62
N ASN A 279 -18.62 15.51 -0.96
CA ASN A 279 -18.27 16.41 -2.09
C ASN A 279 -17.07 15.89 -2.88
N TYR A 280 -17.23 14.76 -3.56
CA TYR A 280 -16.19 14.26 -4.47
C TYR A 280 -16.43 14.66 -5.92
N LYS A 281 -15.37 15.08 -6.59
CA LYS A 281 -15.35 15.15 -8.05
C LYS A 281 -14.91 13.79 -8.60
N VAL A 282 -15.72 13.22 -9.50
CA VAL A 282 -15.39 11.94 -10.14
C VAL A 282 -14.31 12.17 -11.19
N ILE A 283 -13.15 11.57 -11.00
CA ILE A 283 -12.09 11.52 -12.00
C ILE A 283 -12.12 10.12 -12.62
N LYS A 284 -12.25 10.10 -13.96
CA LYS A 284 -12.19 8.84 -14.69
C LYS A 284 -10.74 8.48 -14.99
N PHE A 285 -10.33 7.31 -14.55
CA PHE A 285 -9.10 6.67 -14.95
C PHE A 285 -9.46 5.52 -15.92
N GLY A 286 -9.41 5.80 -17.22
CA GLY A 286 -10.06 4.92 -18.19
C GLY A 286 -11.57 4.85 -17.92
N ASP A 287 -12.10 3.65 -17.68
CA ASP A 287 -13.49 3.46 -17.25
C ASP A 287 -13.65 3.44 -15.71
N ILE A 288 -12.56 3.54 -14.94
CA ILE A 288 -12.59 3.61 -13.48
C ILE A 288 -12.93 5.03 -13.05
N LYS A 289 -13.96 5.15 -12.21
CA LYS A 289 -14.34 6.43 -11.60
C LYS A 289 -13.70 6.52 -10.21
N LEU A 290 -12.76 7.44 -10.04
CA LEU A 290 -12.28 7.84 -8.72
C LEU A 290 -13.10 9.06 -8.26
N ASN A 291 -13.68 8.96 -7.07
CA ASN A 291 -14.30 10.12 -6.43
C ASN A 291 -13.23 10.88 -5.66
N VAL A 292 -12.95 12.12 -6.07
CA VAL A 292 -11.94 12.98 -5.43
C VAL A 292 -12.64 14.24 -4.92
N LYS A 293 -12.42 14.52 -3.62
CA LYS A 293 -12.93 15.75 -3.01
C LYS A 293 -12.12 16.95 -3.51
N ASN A 294 -12.81 17.99 -4.02
CA ASN A 294 -12.23 19.31 -4.38
C ASN A 294 -10.96 19.31 -5.24
N ALA A 295 -11.06 18.77 -6.44
CA ALA A 295 -9.99 18.82 -7.45
C ALA A 295 -9.70 20.24 -8.01
N LYS A 296 -9.63 21.29 -7.17
CA LYS A 296 -9.42 22.67 -7.62
C LYS A 296 -8.03 22.95 -8.18
N ASN A 297 -7.03 22.14 -7.85
CA ASN A 297 -5.63 22.39 -8.16
C ASN A 297 -4.95 21.27 -8.96
N ILE A 298 -5.71 20.36 -9.60
CA ILE A 298 -5.12 19.38 -10.50
C ILE A 298 -4.85 20.06 -11.84
N PRO A 299 -3.60 20.10 -12.34
CA PRO A 299 -3.32 20.61 -13.67
C PRO A 299 -4.14 19.83 -14.70
N GLU A 300 -4.97 20.54 -15.46
CA GLU A 300 -5.69 19.94 -16.57
C GLU A 300 -4.71 19.63 -17.69
N THR A 301 -4.19 18.43 -17.72
CA THR A 301 -3.50 17.90 -18.89
C THR A 301 -4.55 17.24 -19.79
N ASN A 302 -5.04 17.98 -20.76
CA ASN A 302 -5.89 17.44 -21.82
C ASN A 302 -5.03 16.59 -22.78
N ILE A 303 -5.18 15.29 -22.71
CA ILE A 303 -4.73 14.37 -23.77
C ILE A 303 -6.03 13.72 -24.30
N GLY A 304 -6.64 14.36 -25.28
CA GLY A 304 -7.97 13.98 -25.76
C GLY A 304 -9.03 14.21 -24.67
N ASP A 305 -10.22 13.63 -24.82
CA ASP A 305 -11.34 13.76 -23.87
C ASP A 305 -11.12 13.06 -22.51
N LYS A 306 -9.89 12.72 -22.14
CA LYS A 306 -9.54 11.98 -20.93
C LYS A 306 -8.67 12.81 -20.01
N ARG A 307 -9.14 13.03 -18.79
CA ARG A 307 -8.37 13.66 -17.71
C ARG A 307 -7.66 12.58 -16.89
N TYR A 308 -6.37 12.75 -16.64
CA TYR A 308 -5.54 11.83 -15.89
C TYR A 308 -4.91 12.56 -14.71
N ILE A 309 -4.84 11.87 -13.58
CA ILE A 309 -3.98 12.28 -12.48
C ILE A 309 -2.60 11.73 -12.79
N LEU A 310 -1.65 12.63 -13.07
CA LEU A 310 -0.25 12.30 -13.20
C LEU A 310 0.41 12.64 -11.87
N THR A 311 0.63 11.65 -11.02
CA THR A 311 1.39 11.86 -9.80
C THR A 311 2.54 10.88 -9.77
N SER A 312 3.73 11.42 -9.67
CA SER A 312 4.96 10.66 -9.45
C SER A 312 5.25 10.44 -7.97
N SER A 313 4.36 10.87 -7.06
CA SER A 313 4.54 10.72 -5.64
C SER A 313 3.23 10.42 -4.93
N LEU A 314 3.29 9.55 -3.92
CA LEU A 314 2.23 9.26 -2.96
C LEU A 314 1.59 10.54 -2.38
N TYR A 315 2.43 11.54 -2.05
CA TYR A 315 2.00 12.79 -1.45
C TYR A 315 0.99 13.54 -2.32
N SER A 316 1.27 13.76 -3.61
CA SER A 316 0.38 14.52 -4.48
C SER A 316 -0.95 13.79 -4.73
N MET A 317 -0.98 12.49 -4.66
CA MET A 317 -2.18 11.71 -4.85
C MET A 317 -3.06 11.68 -3.61
N PHE A 318 -2.47 11.54 -2.42
CA PHE A 318 -3.20 11.65 -1.15
C PHE A 318 -3.63 13.10 -0.87
N ASP A 319 -2.79 14.09 -1.18
CA ASP A 319 -3.15 15.51 -1.11
C ASP A 319 -4.36 15.83 -2.02
N THR A 320 -4.40 15.21 -3.19
CA THR A 320 -5.54 15.33 -4.12
C THR A 320 -6.81 14.64 -3.61
N LEU A 321 -6.67 13.57 -2.82
CA LEU A 321 -7.80 12.83 -2.24
C LEU A 321 -8.37 13.51 -0.99
N TYR A 322 -7.57 14.32 -0.26
CA TYR A 322 -7.92 14.80 1.07
C TYR A 322 -7.76 16.31 1.30
N THR A 323 -7.26 17.11 0.35
CA THR A 323 -7.25 18.57 0.47
C THR A 323 -8.61 19.17 0.19
N ASP A 324 -9.04 20.06 1.10
CA ASP A 324 -10.30 20.83 1.05
C ASP A 324 -10.44 21.73 -0.18
#